data_208ee845c45e687d547f45079f04d038
#
_entry.id   208ee845c45e687d547f45079f04d038
#
_cell.length_a   1.000
_cell.length_b   1.000
_cell.length_c   1.000
_cell.angle_alpha   90.00
_cell.angle_beta   90.00
_cell.angle_gamma   90.00
#
_symmetry.space_group_name_H-M   'P 1'
#
loop_
_entity.id
_entity.type
_entity.pdbx_description
1 polymer ?
#
loop_
_entity_poly.entity_id
_entity_poly.type
_entity_poly.pdbx_seq_one_letter_code
_entity_poly.pdbx_strand_id
1 'polypeptide(L)'
;GIGTIALYLAPWAGEVYGIEEVPEAVKDAMVNSRLNDRQATFICGLVEEELAKLARKGPIDVLVMDPPRKGCHPRVLETIRSARVDRVVYVSCNPATLARDLGMLNGYEILAVQPIDMFPQTHHVECIVMLTNSGSEGK
;
A
#
# COMPACT_ATOMS: atom_id res chain seq x y z
N GLY A 1 9.00 5.67 -1.32
CA GLY A 1 10.11 5.06 -2.09
C GLY A 1 10.25 5.60 -3.51
N ILE A 2 11.14 5.00 -4.29
CA ILE A 2 11.53 5.45 -5.65
C ILE A 2 10.57 4.98 -6.76
N GLY A 3 9.34 4.58 -6.42
CA GLY A 3 8.28 4.26 -7.37
C GLY A 3 8.23 2.80 -7.84
N THR A 4 9.05 1.89 -7.33
CA THR A 4 9.20 0.52 -7.83
C THR A 4 7.85 -0.22 -7.94
N ILE A 5 7.06 -0.26 -6.87
CA ILE A 5 5.77 -0.94 -6.85
C ILE A 5 4.77 -0.26 -7.81
N ALA A 6 4.67 1.07 -7.76
CA ALA A 6 3.75 1.83 -8.60
C ALA A 6 4.05 1.62 -10.09
N LEU A 7 5.32 1.68 -10.49
CA LEU A 7 5.75 1.50 -11.87
C LEU A 7 5.57 0.05 -12.35
N TYR A 8 5.75 -0.92 -11.44
CA TYR A 8 5.48 -2.32 -11.76
C TYR A 8 3.99 -2.56 -12.04
N LEU A 9 3.09 -1.91 -11.28
CA LEU A 9 1.65 -2.06 -11.42
C LEU A 9 1.05 -1.25 -12.59
N ALA A 10 1.71 -0.18 -13.02
CA ALA A 10 1.19 0.73 -14.04
C ALA A 10 0.66 0.08 -15.33
N PRO A 11 1.25 -1.00 -15.88
CA PRO A 11 0.72 -1.64 -17.08
C PRO A 11 -0.65 -2.31 -16.94
N TRP A 12 -1.06 -2.60 -15.70
CA TRP A 12 -2.30 -3.35 -15.41
C TRP A 12 -3.38 -2.50 -14.71
N ALA A 13 -3.14 -1.20 -14.56
CA ALA A 13 -4.05 -0.29 -13.89
C ALA A 13 -4.37 0.91 -14.78
N GLY A 14 -5.59 1.44 -14.65
CA GLY A 14 -6.01 2.66 -15.36
C GLY A 14 -5.30 3.90 -14.83
N GLU A 15 -5.24 4.04 -13.50
CA GLU A 15 -4.52 5.12 -12.82
C GLU A 15 -3.72 4.55 -11.65
N VAL A 16 -2.49 5.01 -11.50
CA VAL A 16 -1.62 4.62 -10.38
C VAL A 16 -1.09 5.86 -9.68
N TYR A 17 -1.26 5.87 -8.37
CA TYR A 17 -0.73 6.91 -7.48
C TYR A 17 0.30 6.30 -6.54
N GLY A 18 1.46 6.96 -6.41
CA GLY A 18 2.46 6.67 -5.39
C GLY A 18 2.55 7.81 -4.39
N ILE A 19 2.42 7.53 -3.11
CA ILE A 19 2.60 8.52 -2.03
C ILE A 19 3.91 8.23 -1.32
N GLU A 20 4.73 9.26 -1.15
CA GLU A 20 6.03 9.17 -0.49
C GLU A 20 6.34 10.49 0.21
N GLU A 21 6.81 10.42 1.46
CA GLU A 21 7.10 11.61 2.26
C GLU A 21 8.47 12.25 1.95
N VAL A 22 9.41 11.48 1.40
CA VAL A 22 10.77 11.94 1.11
C VAL A 22 10.82 12.57 -0.29
N PRO A 23 11.06 13.91 -0.39
CA PRO A 23 11.02 14.61 -1.67
C PRO A 23 12.02 14.09 -2.72
N GLU A 24 13.21 13.66 -2.26
CA GLU A 24 14.25 13.09 -3.12
C GLU A 24 13.77 11.78 -3.75
N ALA A 25 13.15 10.90 -2.97
CA ALA A 25 12.60 9.65 -3.45
C ALA A 25 11.45 9.88 -4.47
N VAL A 26 10.64 10.91 -4.28
CA VAL A 26 9.61 11.31 -5.25
C VAL A 26 10.23 11.77 -6.57
N LYS A 27 11.32 12.55 -6.52
CA LYS A 27 12.06 12.95 -7.72
C LYS A 27 12.62 11.76 -8.47
N ASP A 28 13.21 10.81 -7.74
CA ASP A 28 13.74 9.57 -8.32
C ASP A 28 12.61 8.72 -8.93
N ALA A 29 11.46 8.64 -8.29
CA ALA A 29 10.29 7.95 -8.82
C ALA A 29 9.81 8.56 -10.15
N MET A 30 9.81 9.90 -10.27
CA MET A 30 9.48 10.59 -11.52
C MET A 30 10.52 10.35 -12.63
N VAL A 31 11.80 10.25 -12.27
CA VAL A 31 12.86 9.89 -13.21
C VAL A 31 12.67 8.45 -13.67
N ASN A 32 12.46 7.53 -12.74
CA ASN A 32 12.24 6.11 -13.03
C ASN A 32 11.00 5.88 -13.91
N SER A 33 9.93 6.65 -13.69
CA SER A 33 8.73 6.65 -14.54
C SER A 33 9.08 6.92 -16.00
N ARG A 34 9.85 7.96 -16.25
CA ARG A 34 10.30 8.33 -17.60
C ARG A 34 11.23 7.30 -18.22
N LEU A 35 12.22 6.81 -17.43
CA LEU A 35 13.21 5.84 -17.91
C LEU A 35 12.57 4.50 -18.29
N ASN A 36 11.47 4.12 -17.65
CA ASN A 36 10.77 2.85 -17.89
C ASN A 36 9.55 2.99 -18.80
N ASP A 37 9.26 4.19 -19.31
CA ASP A 37 8.04 4.49 -20.08
C ASP A 37 6.76 3.98 -19.37
N ARG A 38 6.64 4.30 -18.07
CA ARG A 38 5.52 3.91 -17.22
C ARG A 38 4.87 5.15 -16.63
N GLN A 39 3.54 5.22 -16.71
CA GLN A 39 2.78 6.36 -16.19
C GLN A 39 2.26 6.05 -14.78
N ALA A 40 2.71 6.86 -13.81
CA ALA A 40 2.18 6.90 -12.47
C ALA A 40 2.28 8.34 -11.93
N THR A 41 1.34 8.73 -11.10
CA THR A 41 1.34 10.04 -10.43
C THR A 41 1.98 9.90 -9.06
N PHE A 42 3.06 10.64 -8.80
CA PHE A 42 3.74 10.62 -7.51
C PHE A 42 3.40 11.87 -6.71
N ILE A 43 2.99 11.68 -5.47
CA ILE A 43 2.58 12.71 -4.52
C ILE A 43 3.60 12.74 -3.38
N CYS A 44 4.21 13.91 -3.15
CA CYS A 44 5.08 14.13 -2.01
C CYS A 44 4.24 14.56 -0.82
N GLY A 45 4.18 13.73 0.23
CA GLY A 45 3.41 14.03 1.43
C GLY A 45 3.24 12.85 2.36
N LEU A 46 2.62 13.10 3.50
CA LEU A 46 2.31 12.07 4.49
C LEU A 46 1.16 11.18 3.99
N VAL A 47 1.34 9.87 4.08
CA VAL A 47 0.35 8.89 3.61
C VAL A 47 -1.01 9.09 4.26
N GLU A 48 -1.05 9.36 5.57
CA GLU A 48 -2.29 9.59 6.34
C GLU A 48 -3.08 10.83 5.90
N GLU A 49 -2.45 11.77 5.19
CA GLU A 49 -3.09 12.97 4.66
C GLU A 49 -3.48 12.79 3.19
N GLU A 50 -2.53 12.32 2.38
CA GLU A 50 -2.71 12.23 0.93
C GLU A 50 -3.67 11.10 0.53
N LEU A 51 -3.63 9.96 1.24
CA LEU A 51 -4.59 8.87 1.01
C LEU A 51 -6.04 9.34 1.25
N ALA A 52 -6.26 10.12 2.31
CA ALA A 52 -7.59 10.69 2.59
C ALA A 52 -8.05 11.68 1.51
N LYS A 53 -7.13 12.42 0.89
CA LYS A 53 -7.45 13.31 -0.23
C LYS A 53 -7.79 12.52 -1.50
N LEU A 54 -7.05 11.45 -1.80
CA LEU A 54 -7.35 10.56 -2.93
C LEU A 54 -8.70 9.87 -2.76
N ALA A 55 -8.99 9.34 -1.57
CA ALA A 55 -10.25 8.68 -1.27
C ALA A 55 -11.50 9.59 -1.44
N ARG A 56 -11.33 10.90 -1.30
CA ARG A 56 -12.41 11.88 -1.58
C ARG A 56 -12.61 12.16 -3.06
N LYS A 57 -11.63 11.87 -3.91
CA LYS A 57 -11.73 12.08 -5.37
C LYS A 57 -12.47 10.95 -6.07
N GLY A 58 -12.43 9.76 -5.52
CA GLY A 58 -13.10 8.60 -6.09
C GLY A 58 -12.77 7.30 -5.36
N PRO A 59 -13.35 6.18 -5.79
CA PRO A 59 -13.08 4.87 -5.22
C PRO A 59 -11.61 4.48 -5.44
N ILE A 60 -11.09 3.68 -4.52
CA ILE A 60 -9.77 3.08 -4.62
C ILE A 60 -9.97 1.57 -4.72
N ASP A 61 -9.66 1.00 -5.88
CA ASP A 61 -9.85 -0.43 -6.13
C ASP A 61 -8.79 -1.27 -5.41
N VAL A 62 -7.52 -0.82 -5.44
CA VAL A 62 -6.40 -1.54 -4.83
C VAL A 62 -5.48 -0.56 -4.12
N LEU A 63 -5.16 -0.87 -2.88
CA LEU A 63 -4.10 -0.20 -2.12
C LEU A 63 -2.98 -1.19 -1.81
N VAL A 64 -1.77 -0.86 -2.23
CA VAL A 64 -0.55 -1.58 -1.82
C VAL A 64 0.22 -0.72 -0.83
N MET A 65 0.56 -1.26 0.32
CA MET A 65 1.30 -0.53 1.35
C MET A 65 2.45 -1.37 1.91
N ASP A 66 3.56 -0.69 2.14
CA ASP A 66 4.80 -1.24 2.73
C ASP A 66 5.29 -0.27 3.82
N PRO A 67 4.64 -0.27 4.99
CA PRO A 67 4.95 0.66 6.06
C PRO A 67 6.26 0.30 6.77
N PRO A 68 6.87 1.24 7.51
CA PRO A 68 8.05 0.97 8.31
C PRO A 68 7.74 -0.04 9.43
N ARG A 69 8.79 -0.53 10.12
CA ARG A 69 8.69 -1.55 11.21
C ARG A 69 7.68 -1.24 12.32
N LYS A 70 7.35 0.03 12.54
CA LYS A 70 6.33 0.46 13.51
C LYS A 70 4.89 0.19 13.07
N GLY A 71 4.69 -0.23 11.83
CA GLY A 71 3.39 -0.43 11.19
C GLY A 71 2.77 0.86 10.66
N CYS A 72 1.50 0.78 10.25
CA CYS A 72 0.76 1.90 9.70
C CYS A 72 0.34 2.92 10.76
N HIS A 73 0.24 4.17 10.33
CA HIS A 73 -0.42 5.19 11.14
C HIS A 73 -1.92 4.87 11.27
N PRO A 74 -2.55 5.00 12.45
CA PRO A 74 -3.97 4.65 12.65
C PRO A 74 -4.92 5.33 11.67
N ARG A 75 -4.65 6.58 11.29
CA ARG A 75 -5.45 7.32 10.30
C ARG A 75 -5.44 6.68 8.91
N VAL A 76 -4.36 5.99 8.53
CA VAL A 76 -4.30 5.25 7.26
C VAL A 76 -5.29 4.09 7.30
N LEU A 77 -5.28 3.30 8.39
CA LEU A 77 -6.19 2.18 8.58
C LEU A 77 -7.66 2.63 8.65
N GLU A 78 -7.92 3.76 9.31
CA GLU A 78 -9.25 4.38 9.34
C GLU A 78 -9.70 4.83 7.95
N THR A 79 -8.81 5.44 7.16
CA THR A 79 -9.12 5.86 5.79
C THR A 79 -9.43 4.65 4.91
N ILE A 80 -8.66 3.57 5.00
CA ILE A 80 -8.91 2.31 4.27
C ILE A 80 -10.33 1.82 4.53
N ARG A 81 -10.74 1.77 5.80
CA ARG A 81 -12.08 1.31 6.22
C ARG A 81 -13.18 2.25 5.74
N SER A 82 -13.04 3.55 6.00
CA SER A 82 -14.07 4.56 5.67
C SER A 82 -14.27 4.74 4.17
N ALA A 83 -13.18 4.68 3.40
CA ALA A 83 -13.20 4.71 1.94
C ALA A 83 -13.65 3.39 1.31
N ARG A 84 -13.75 2.31 2.10
CA ARG A 84 -14.10 0.97 1.61
C ARG A 84 -13.22 0.53 0.45
N VAL A 85 -11.90 0.67 0.60
CA VAL A 85 -10.94 0.21 -0.41
C VAL A 85 -11.21 -1.26 -0.73
N ASP A 86 -11.40 -1.61 -2.01
CA ASP A 86 -11.86 -2.97 -2.36
C ASP A 86 -10.85 -4.05 -1.98
N ARG A 87 -9.57 -3.81 -2.28
CA ARG A 87 -8.48 -4.75 -2.01
C ARG A 87 -7.29 -4.05 -1.38
N VAL A 88 -6.69 -4.68 -0.38
CA VAL A 88 -5.49 -4.18 0.28
C VAL A 88 -4.41 -5.25 0.22
N VAL A 89 -3.22 -4.86 -0.22
CA VAL A 89 -2.00 -5.67 -0.13
C VAL A 89 -1.08 -5.01 0.89
N TYR A 90 -0.84 -5.70 1.99
CA TYR A 90 0.02 -5.24 3.06
C TYR A 90 1.34 -6.01 3.06
N VAL A 91 2.44 -5.34 2.74
CA VAL A 91 3.80 -5.87 2.88
C VAL A 91 4.33 -5.46 4.25
N SER A 92 4.92 -6.37 5.00
CA SER A 92 5.39 -6.08 6.35
C SER A 92 6.69 -6.81 6.68
N CYS A 93 7.65 -6.09 7.24
CA CYS A 93 8.87 -6.65 7.82
C CYS A 93 8.76 -6.93 9.33
N ASN A 94 7.56 -6.79 9.94
CA ASN A 94 7.32 -7.01 11.36
C ASN A 94 5.96 -7.67 11.62
N PRO A 95 5.91 -9.00 11.86
CA PRO A 95 4.67 -9.71 12.08
C PRO A 95 3.82 -9.21 13.26
N ALA A 96 4.46 -8.67 14.31
CA ALA A 96 3.72 -8.18 15.49
C ALA A 96 2.92 -6.91 15.18
N THR A 97 3.54 -5.93 14.48
CA THR A 97 2.83 -4.73 14.05
C THR A 97 1.81 -5.02 12.94
N LEU A 98 2.11 -5.98 12.05
CA LEU A 98 1.16 -6.47 11.07
C LEU A 98 -0.11 -7.02 11.74
N ALA A 99 0.03 -7.92 12.72
CA ALA A 99 -1.12 -8.50 13.42
C ALA A 99 -1.97 -7.43 14.14
N ARG A 100 -1.32 -6.44 14.76
CA ARG A 100 -2.00 -5.28 15.36
C ARG A 100 -2.81 -4.51 14.33
N ASP A 101 -2.21 -4.17 13.20
CA ASP A 101 -2.82 -3.35 12.16
C ASP A 101 -3.99 -4.10 11.47
N LEU A 102 -3.82 -5.40 11.20
CA LEU A 102 -4.89 -6.26 10.69
C LEU A 102 -6.09 -6.30 11.63
N GLY A 103 -5.86 -6.36 12.95
CA GLY A 103 -6.91 -6.29 13.96
C GLY A 103 -7.71 -4.99 13.95
N MET A 104 -7.17 -3.92 13.34
CA MET A 104 -7.87 -2.64 13.16
C MET A 104 -8.66 -2.54 11.85
N LEU A 105 -8.44 -3.45 10.90
CA LEU A 105 -9.14 -3.48 9.60
C LEU A 105 -10.44 -4.31 9.67
N ASN A 106 -11.31 -3.95 10.63
CA ASN A 106 -12.64 -4.58 10.74
C ASN A 106 -13.45 -4.36 9.45
N GLY A 107 -14.07 -5.44 8.95
CA GLY A 107 -14.80 -5.44 7.68
C GLY A 107 -13.93 -5.85 6.48
N TYR A 108 -12.71 -6.29 6.74
CA TYR A 108 -11.84 -6.93 5.73
C TYR A 108 -11.65 -8.40 6.05
N GLU A 109 -11.65 -9.22 5.01
CA GLU A 109 -11.33 -10.63 5.05
C GLU A 109 -9.90 -10.87 4.56
N ILE A 110 -9.16 -11.71 5.24
CA ILE A 110 -7.81 -12.12 4.82
C ILE A 110 -7.94 -13.23 3.79
N LEU A 111 -7.54 -12.95 2.55
CA LEU A 111 -7.54 -13.92 1.45
C LEU A 111 -6.29 -14.80 1.46
N ALA A 112 -5.14 -14.22 1.79
CA ALA A 112 -3.87 -14.92 1.78
C ALA A 112 -2.88 -14.28 2.73
N VAL A 113 -2.01 -15.10 3.31
CA VAL A 113 -0.84 -14.69 4.09
C VAL A 113 0.36 -15.44 3.53
N GLN A 114 1.33 -14.72 2.98
CA GLN A 114 2.52 -15.28 2.36
C GLN A 114 3.78 -14.76 3.05
N PRO A 115 4.43 -15.57 3.90
CA PRO A 115 5.77 -15.27 4.37
C PRO A 115 6.79 -15.38 3.24
N ILE A 116 7.79 -14.50 3.25
CA ILE A 116 8.88 -14.47 2.25
C ILE A 116 10.20 -14.39 2.99
N ASP A 117 11.13 -15.29 2.66
CA ASP A 117 12.47 -15.29 3.19
C ASP A 117 13.39 -14.39 2.33
N MET A 118 13.33 -13.07 2.59
CA MET A 118 14.15 -12.06 1.92
C MET A 118 15.56 -11.97 2.51
N PHE A 119 15.74 -12.43 3.76
CA PHE A 119 16.99 -12.33 4.51
C PHE A 119 17.35 -13.67 5.14
N PRO A 120 17.76 -14.67 4.34
CA PRO A 120 18.07 -16.00 4.82
C PRO A 120 19.08 -15.98 5.98
N GLN A 121 18.89 -16.89 6.95
CA GLN A 121 19.74 -17.02 8.15
C GLN A 121 19.67 -15.83 9.12
N THR A 122 18.66 -14.98 9.01
CA THR A 122 18.35 -13.93 9.98
C THR A 122 16.98 -14.17 10.61
N HIS A 123 16.65 -13.40 11.67
CA HIS A 123 15.32 -13.43 12.28
C HIS A 123 14.29 -12.51 11.58
N HIS A 124 14.69 -11.91 10.46
CA HIS A 124 13.80 -11.04 9.68
C HIS A 124 12.87 -11.87 8.81
N VAL A 125 11.58 -11.60 8.92
CA VAL A 125 10.55 -12.22 8.09
C VAL A 125 9.78 -11.11 7.39
N GLU A 126 9.74 -11.17 6.07
CA GLU A 126 8.80 -10.39 5.28
C GLU A 126 7.49 -11.17 5.13
N CYS A 127 6.38 -10.48 5.20
CA CYS A 127 5.06 -11.10 5.05
C CYS A 127 4.18 -10.25 4.16
N ILE A 128 3.57 -10.87 3.16
CA ILE A 128 2.56 -10.22 2.32
C ILE A 128 1.20 -10.74 2.72
N VAL A 129 0.28 -9.84 3.04
CA VAL A 129 -1.12 -10.17 3.34
C VAL A 129 -2.02 -9.53 2.30
N MET A 130 -2.91 -10.32 1.73
CA MET A 130 -3.94 -9.87 0.81
C MET A 130 -5.28 -9.85 1.54
N LEU A 131 -5.97 -8.70 1.47
CA LEU A 131 -7.29 -8.52 2.08
C LEU A 131 -8.30 -8.03 1.04
N THR A 132 -9.55 -8.41 1.25
CA THR A 132 -10.69 -7.87 0.50
C THR A 132 -11.72 -7.27 1.47
N ASN A 133 -12.41 -6.24 1.01
CA ASN A 133 -13.52 -5.67 1.75
C ASN A 133 -14.70 -6.65 1.74
N SER A 134 -15.20 -7.07 2.91
CA SER A 134 -16.31 -8.03 3.02
C SER A 134 -17.64 -7.51 2.44
N GLY A 135 -17.75 -6.21 2.14
CA GLY A 135 -18.91 -5.61 1.49
C GLY A 135 -18.81 -5.51 -0.04
N SER A 136 -17.71 -5.98 -0.65
CA SER A 136 -17.48 -5.93 -2.10
C SER A 136 -17.90 -7.22 -2.84
N GLU A 137 -18.47 -8.20 -2.17
CA GLU A 137 -19.07 -9.36 -2.82
C GLU A 137 -20.30 -8.96 -3.61
N GLY A 138 -20.16 -8.65 -4.90
CA GLY A 138 -21.28 -8.40 -5.80
C GLY A 138 -21.07 -7.33 -6.87
N LYS A 139 -19.83 -7.07 -7.29
CA LYS A 139 -19.61 -6.28 -8.52
C LYS A 139 -18.76 -7.03 -9.53
#